data_d9eeaaa9fe003c8e83d1e36a4a308789
#
_entry.id   d9eeaaa9fe003c8e83d1e36a4a308789
#
_cell.length_a   1.000
_cell.length_b   1.000
_cell.length_c   1.000
_cell.angle_alpha   90.00
_cell.angle_beta   90.00
_cell.angle_gamma   90.00
#
_symmetry.space_group_name_H-M   'P 1'
#
loop_
_entity.id
_entity.type
_entity.pdbx_description
1 polymer ?
#
loop_
_entity_poly.entity_id
_entity_poly.type
_entity_poly.pdbx_seq_one_letter_code
_entity_poly.pdbx_strand_id
1 'polypeptide(L)'
;MSDAAPAIPYAAEVRRKALHLGALVLPAGMLILGRPTAALILVPLAVLAVALDWARVRSAGARRVLHAVFSSLMRPEEVPPLGGPVVLNGATWMCVASALVAVLFPPGIAAAAMAMLMVGDGAAAVVGRRWGRTKWPGGLKSVEGTAAYAATAFAVGLAVVAWPGSGLTLGPCAAGAVAGALVEAAPIPLNDNVRVPVLSGLAMLAMLAL
;
A
#
# COMPACT_ATOMS: atom_id res chain seq x y z
N MET A 1 -29.53 -2.61 -16.81
CA MET A 1 -29.26 -3.59 -15.73
C MET A 1 -27.79 -3.45 -15.40
N SER A 2 -27.48 -2.91 -14.24
CA SER A 2 -26.09 -2.68 -13.79
C SER A 2 -25.53 -4.00 -13.28
N ASP A 3 -24.62 -4.61 -14.03
CA ASP A 3 -23.80 -5.74 -13.55
C ASP A 3 -22.87 -5.22 -12.45
N ALA A 4 -23.37 -5.20 -11.22
CA ALA A 4 -22.51 -5.00 -10.05
C ALA A 4 -21.60 -6.23 -9.95
N ALA A 5 -20.28 -6.02 -10.07
CA ALA A 5 -19.31 -7.07 -9.88
C ALA A 5 -19.59 -7.81 -8.55
N PRO A 6 -19.49 -9.15 -8.49
CA PRO A 6 -19.83 -9.92 -7.30
C PRO A 6 -18.99 -9.46 -6.11
N ALA A 7 -19.67 -9.12 -5.02
CA ALA A 7 -19.01 -8.67 -3.79
C ALA A 7 -18.06 -9.75 -3.27
N ILE A 8 -16.82 -9.39 -3.02
CA ILE A 8 -15.79 -10.30 -2.48
C ILE A 8 -16.28 -10.84 -1.13
N PRO A 9 -16.21 -12.16 -0.87
CA PRO A 9 -16.59 -12.74 0.41
C PRO A 9 -15.83 -12.07 1.58
N TYR A 10 -16.53 -11.73 2.65
CA TYR A 10 -15.96 -11.05 3.82
C TYR A 10 -14.69 -11.71 4.36
N ALA A 11 -14.66 -13.05 4.43
CA ALA A 11 -13.50 -13.82 4.86
C ALA A 11 -12.26 -13.65 3.95
N ALA A 12 -12.45 -13.47 2.65
CA ALA A 12 -11.34 -13.21 1.73
C ALA A 12 -10.79 -11.79 1.93
N GLU A 13 -11.67 -10.83 2.18
CA GLU A 13 -11.28 -9.45 2.50
C GLU A 13 -10.49 -9.37 3.82
N VAL A 14 -10.94 -10.07 4.86
CA VAL A 14 -10.23 -10.14 6.17
C VAL A 14 -8.85 -10.76 6.01
N ARG A 15 -8.74 -11.88 5.28
CA ARG A 15 -7.43 -12.51 5.01
C ARG A 15 -6.49 -11.57 4.26
N ARG A 16 -6.99 -10.87 3.25
CA ARG A 16 -6.20 -9.91 2.50
C ARG A 16 -5.70 -8.76 3.38
N LYS A 17 -6.56 -8.22 4.25
CA LYS A 17 -6.18 -7.17 5.21
C LYS A 17 -5.18 -7.66 6.25
N ALA A 18 -5.31 -8.90 6.73
CA ALA A 18 -4.33 -9.51 7.63
C ALA A 18 -2.95 -9.65 6.98
N LEU A 19 -2.89 -10.08 5.72
CA LEU A 19 -1.64 -10.12 4.95
C LEU A 19 -1.05 -8.74 4.71
N HIS A 20 -1.90 -7.76 4.44
CA HIS A 20 -1.49 -6.37 4.28
C HIS A 20 -0.85 -5.82 5.56
N LEU A 21 -1.42 -6.15 6.74
CA LEU A 21 -0.81 -5.84 8.03
C LEU A 21 0.47 -6.66 8.28
N GLY A 22 0.50 -7.92 7.87
CA GLY A 22 1.72 -8.74 7.93
C GLY A 22 2.88 -8.16 7.12
N ALA A 23 2.57 -7.44 6.05
CA ALA A 23 3.56 -6.74 5.24
C ALA A 23 4.22 -5.55 5.95
N LEU A 24 3.80 -5.18 7.18
CA LEU A 24 4.53 -4.22 8.04
C LEU A 24 5.97 -4.64 8.34
N VAL A 25 6.32 -5.90 8.09
CA VAL A 25 7.71 -6.35 8.08
C VAL A 25 8.59 -5.56 7.09
N LEU A 26 8.02 -5.06 5.99
CA LEU A 26 8.75 -4.28 4.98
C LEU A 26 9.19 -2.91 5.53
N PRO A 27 8.29 -2.03 6.05
CA PRO A 27 8.71 -0.79 6.69
C PRO A 27 9.57 -1.01 7.94
N ALA A 28 9.33 -2.04 8.74
CA ALA A 28 10.22 -2.38 9.85
C ALA A 28 11.63 -2.74 9.35
N GLY A 29 11.73 -3.52 8.28
CA GLY A 29 13.00 -3.83 7.63
C GLY A 29 13.72 -2.59 7.11
N MET A 30 13.00 -1.59 6.59
CA MET A 30 13.61 -0.32 6.15
C MET A 30 14.26 0.44 7.31
N LEU A 31 13.64 0.42 8.51
CA LEU A 31 14.21 1.06 9.72
C LEU A 31 15.42 0.31 10.26
N ILE A 32 15.36 -1.02 10.28
CA ILE A 32 16.41 -1.88 10.86
C ILE A 32 17.64 -1.92 9.96
N LEU A 33 17.44 -2.10 8.66
CA LEU A 33 18.53 -2.29 7.69
C LEU A 33 19.10 -0.98 7.16
N GLY A 34 18.30 0.09 7.16
CA GLY A 34 18.71 1.39 6.62
C GLY A 34 18.96 1.36 5.10
N ARG A 35 19.47 2.48 4.57
CA ARG A 35 19.97 2.56 3.19
C ARG A 35 21.48 2.27 3.18
N PRO A 36 22.01 1.62 2.15
CA PRO A 36 21.35 1.12 0.93
C PRO A 36 20.75 -0.28 1.07
N THR A 37 20.95 -0.98 2.20
CA THR A 37 20.63 -2.42 2.34
C THR A 37 19.17 -2.73 2.06
N ALA A 38 18.23 -1.91 2.57
CA ALA A 38 16.80 -2.11 2.30
C ALA A 38 16.50 -2.04 0.79
N ALA A 39 17.08 -1.07 0.08
CA ALA A 39 16.88 -0.94 -1.37
C ALA A 39 17.48 -2.14 -2.15
N LEU A 40 18.67 -2.61 -1.74
CA LEU A 40 19.32 -3.78 -2.36
C LEU A 40 18.52 -5.07 -2.20
N ILE A 41 17.67 -5.17 -1.19
CA ILE A 41 16.77 -6.31 -0.99
C ILE A 41 15.42 -6.08 -1.69
N LEU A 42 14.82 -4.90 -1.52
CA LEU A 42 13.46 -4.63 -1.99
C LEU A 42 13.38 -4.46 -3.51
N VAL A 43 14.41 -3.93 -4.16
CA VAL A 43 14.41 -3.78 -5.62
C VAL A 43 14.43 -5.14 -6.33
N PRO A 44 15.32 -6.09 -6.03
CA PRO A 44 15.25 -7.43 -6.60
C PRO A 44 13.94 -8.16 -6.27
N LEU A 45 13.40 -7.97 -5.05
CA LEU A 45 12.11 -8.55 -4.68
C LEU A 45 10.97 -8.01 -5.55
N ALA A 46 10.94 -6.72 -5.82
CA ALA A 46 9.94 -6.09 -6.70
C ALA A 46 10.10 -6.60 -8.15
N VAL A 47 11.33 -6.68 -8.66
CA VAL A 47 11.61 -7.23 -9.99
C VAL A 47 11.14 -8.68 -10.10
N LEU A 48 11.44 -9.51 -9.09
CA LEU A 48 10.96 -10.89 -9.04
C LEU A 48 9.44 -10.96 -9.02
N ALA A 49 8.75 -10.15 -8.21
CA ALA A 49 7.30 -10.12 -8.13
C ALA A 49 6.66 -9.76 -9.49
N VAL A 50 7.20 -8.74 -10.17
CA VAL A 50 6.77 -8.35 -11.53
C VAL A 50 7.03 -9.48 -12.54
N ALA A 51 8.20 -10.11 -12.48
CA ALA A 51 8.54 -11.24 -13.35
C ALA A 51 7.61 -12.44 -13.15
N LEU A 52 7.19 -12.73 -11.90
CA LEU A 52 6.21 -13.77 -11.60
C LEU A 52 4.81 -13.44 -12.15
N ASP A 53 4.36 -12.18 -12.04
CA ASP A 53 3.10 -11.74 -12.64
C ASP A 53 3.16 -11.82 -14.18
N TRP A 54 4.27 -11.49 -14.78
CA TRP A 54 4.49 -11.65 -16.21
C TRP A 54 4.49 -13.14 -16.62
N ALA A 55 5.21 -13.99 -15.88
CA ALA A 55 5.34 -15.42 -16.16
C ALA A 55 4.00 -16.15 -16.08
N ARG A 56 3.12 -15.83 -15.11
CA ARG A 56 1.80 -16.47 -14.97
C ARG A 56 0.85 -16.18 -16.14
N VAL A 57 1.07 -15.09 -16.87
CA VAL A 57 0.28 -14.76 -18.06
C VAL A 57 0.84 -15.45 -19.31
N ARG A 58 2.14 -15.73 -19.33
CA ARG A 58 2.85 -16.31 -20.50
C ARG A 58 3.01 -17.83 -20.45
N SER A 59 2.98 -18.43 -19.24
CA SER A 59 3.23 -19.86 -19.05
C SER A 59 2.11 -20.54 -18.26
N ALA A 60 1.52 -21.59 -18.84
CA ALA A 60 0.50 -22.40 -18.17
C ALA A 60 1.06 -23.11 -16.90
N GLY A 61 2.33 -23.49 -16.90
CA GLY A 61 3.01 -24.10 -15.75
C GLY A 61 3.17 -23.10 -14.61
N ALA A 62 3.72 -21.91 -14.89
CA ALA A 62 3.86 -20.84 -13.89
C ALA A 62 2.49 -20.43 -13.33
N ARG A 63 1.48 -20.28 -14.21
CA ARG A 63 0.11 -19.98 -13.80
C ARG A 63 -0.43 -21.01 -12.81
N ARG A 64 -0.28 -22.32 -13.12
CA ARG A 64 -0.77 -23.40 -12.25
C ARG A 64 -0.16 -23.32 -10.85
N VAL A 65 1.17 -23.16 -10.77
CA VAL A 65 1.89 -23.09 -9.49
C VAL A 65 1.47 -21.84 -8.70
N LEU A 66 1.49 -20.66 -9.33
CA LEU A 66 1.17 -19.40 -8.65
C LEU A 66 -0.31 -19.34 -8.22
N HIS A 67 -1.23 -19.90 -9.03
CA HIS A 67 -2.63 -19.98 -8.63
C HIS A 67 -2.86 -20.96 -7.49
N ALA A 68 -2.16 -22.12 -7.47
CA ALA A 68 -2.29 -23.07 -6.37
C ALA A 68 -1.92 -22.42 -5.00
N VAL A 69 -0.96 -21.51 -5.00
CA VAL A 69 -0.48 -20.85 -3.78
C VAL A 69 -1.26 -19.57 -3.46
N PHE A 70 -1.55 -18.73 -4.46
CA PHE A 70 -2.00 -17.34 -4.25
C PHE A 70 -3.41 -17.05 -4.74
N SER A 71 -4.13 -17.96 -5.41
CA SER A 71 -5.44 -17.66 -6.01
C SER A 71 -6.48 -17.16 -5.01
N SER A 72 -6.46 -17.67 -3.77
CA SER A 72 -7.39 -17.26 -2.71
C SER A 72 -7.17 -15.81 -2.21
N LEU A 73 -6.07 -15.18 -2.62
CA LEU A 73 -5.65 -13.84 -2.22
C LEU A 73 -5.78 -12.82 -3.35
N MET A 74 -5.90 -13.31 -4.60
CA MET A 74 -6.05 -12.46 -5.79
C MET A 74 -7.51 -12.08 -6.00
N ARG A 75 -7.74 -10.87 -6.49
CA ARG A 75 -9.05 -10.44 -6.96
C ARG A 75 -9.33 -11.03 -8.34
N PRO A 76 -10.62 -11.19 -8.74
CA PRO A 76 -10.95 -11.65 -10.10
C PRO A 76 -10.29 -10.84 -11.21
N GLU A 77 -10.23 -9.52 -11.05
CA GLU A 77 -9.59 -8.59 -11.99
C GLU A 77 -8.06 -8.72 -12.05
N GLU A 78 -7.44 -9.30 -11.03
CA GLU A 78 -6.00 -9.57 -10.98
C GLU A 78 -5.63 -10.90 -11.65
N VAL A 79 -6.59 -11.65 -12.19
CA VAL A 79 -6.40 -12.96 -12.79
C VAL A 79 -6.73 -12.94 -14.29
N PRO A 80 -5.88 -12.30 -15.14
CA PRO A 80 -6.12 -12.24 -16.58
C PRO A 80 -6.05 -13.64 -17.21
N PRO A 81 -6.65 -13.84 -18.40
CA PRO A 81 -6.50 -15.08 -19.14
C PRO A 81 -5.06 -15.34 -19.58
N LEU A 82 -4.72 -16.60 -19.86
CA LEU A 82 -3.42 -16.96 -20.42
C LEU A 82 -3.23 -16.26 -21.79
N GLY A 83 -2.09 -15.64 -21.99
CA GLY A 83 -1.80 -14.82 -23.18
C GLY A 83 -2.44 -13.43 -23.21
N GLY A 84 -3.20 -13.07 -22.16
CA GLY A 84 -3.82 -11.75 -22.01
C GLY A 84 -2.85 -10.65 -21.57
N PRO A 85 -3.38 -9.47 -21.17
CA PRO A 85 -2.57 -8.38 -20.64
C PRO A 85 -1.92 -8.77 -19.31
N VAL A 86 -0.73 -8.23 -19.03
CA VAL A 86 -0.09 -8.39 -17.73
C VAL A 86 -0.77 -7.46 -16.73
N VAL A 87 -1.35 -8.04 -15.69
CA VAL A 87 -1.98 -7.31 -14.59
C VAL A 87 -1.17 -7.62 -13.32
N LEU A 88 -0.63 -6.59 -12.68
CA LEU A 88 0.09 -6.76 -11.42
C LEU A 88 -0.92 -6.96 -10.29
N ASN A 89 -0.69 -7.96 -9.45
CA ASN A 89 -1.52 -8.19 -8.27
C ASN A 89 -1.15 -7.22 -7.12
N GLY A 90 -2.00 -7.15 -6.09
CA GLY A 90 -1.80 -6.23 -4.97
C GLY A 90 -0.49 -6.44 -4.22
N ALA A 91 0.00 -7.68 -4.08
CA ALA A 91 1.27 -7.97 -3.43
C ALA A 91 2.47 -7.46 -4.27
N THR A 92 2.40 -7.61 -5.58
CA THR A 92 3.40 -7.07 -6.52
C THR A 92 3.45 -5.55 -6.43
N TRP A 93 2.28 -4.87 -6.42
CA TRP A 93 2.22 -3.41 -6.23
C TRP A 93 2.84 -2.98 -4.90
N MET A 94 2.63 -3.76 -3.83
CA MET A 94 3.23 -3.50 -2.52
C MET A 94 4.77 -3.62 -2.56
N CYS A 95 5.30 -4.65 -3.23
CA CYS A 95 6.76 -4.81 -3.41
C CYS A 95 7.34 -3.65 -4.24
N VAL A 96 6.69 -3.27 -5.33
CA VAL A 96 7.11 -2.14 -6.18
C VAL A 96 7.11 -0.83 -5.39
N ALA A 97 6.04 -0.56 -4.64
CA ALA A 97 5.95 0.64 -3.82
C ALA A 97 7.04 0.67 -2.74
N SER A 98 7.27 -0.47 -2.06
CA SER A 98 8.31 -0.58 -1.03
C SER A 98 9.72 -0.34 -1.60
N ALA A 99 10.02 -0.92 -2.76
CA ALA A 99 11.29 -0.68 -3.45
C ALA A 99 11.43 0.80 -3.84
N LEU A 100 10.38 1.39 -4.39
CA LEU A 100 10.38 2.78 -4.84
C LEU A 100 10.64 3.74 -3.68
N VAL A 101 9.91 3.63 -2.56
CA VAL A 101 10.11 4.53 -1.41
C VAL A 101 11.45 4.30 -0.72
N ALA A 102 11.96 3.05 -0.69
CA ALA A 102 13.29 2.76 -0.14
C ALA A 102 14.42 3.38 -0.96
N VAL A 103 14.23 3.55 -2.27
CA VAL A 103 15.16 4.24 -3.16
C VAL A 103 15.04 5.76 -3.04
N LEU A 104 13.81 6.28 -3.00
CA LEU A 104 13.54 7.73 -3.05
C LEU A 104 13.81 8.44 -1.73
N PHE A 105 13.50 7.80 -0.58
CA PHE A 105 13.44 8.51 0.70
C PHE A 105 14.44 7.98 1.73
N PRO A 106 14.82 8.81 2.72
CA PRO A 106 15.48 8.34 3.93
C PRO A 106 14.66 7.24 4.63
N PRO A 107 15.32 6.31 5.36
CA PRO A 107 14.66 5.15 5.96
C PRO A 107 13.44 5.46 6.82
N GLY A 108 13.50 6.51 7.65
CA GLY A 108 12.36 6.92 8.49
C GLY A 108 11.15 7.39 7.68
N ILE A 109 11.37 8.17 6.61
CA ILE A 109 10.29 8.61 5.72
C ILE A 109 9.73 7.42 4.93
N ALA A 110 10.60 6.59 4.36
CA ALA A 110 10.19 5.42 3.59
C ALA A 110 9.33 4.47 4.44
N ALA A 111 9.80 4.17 5.65
CA ALA A 111 9.09 3.31 6.59
C ALA A 111 7.75 3.92 7.03
N ALA A 112 7.73 5.21 7.38
CA ALA A 112 6.51 5.89 7.77
C ALA A 112 5.49 5.89 6.64
N ALA A 113 5.89 6.25 5.42
CA ALA A 113 5.00 6.30 4.25
C ALA A 113 4.34 4.95 3.97
N MET A 114 5.11 3.86 4.02
CA MET A 114 4.59 2.49 3.83
C MET A 114 3.70 2.04 4.99
N ALA A 115 4.11 2.27 6.23
CA ALA A 115 3.32 1.91 7.40
C ALA A 115 1.99 2.68 7.46
N MET A 116 2.02 3.98 7.14
CA MET A 116 0.82 4.83 7.03
C MET A 116 -0.16 4.31 5.99
N LEU A 117 0.32 3.92 4.80
CA LEU A 117 -0.52 3.27 3.79
C LEU A 117 -1.16 2.00 4.34
N MET A 118 -0.35 1.08 4.90
CA MET A 118 -0.83 -0.24 5.30
C MET A 118 -1.88 -0.19 6.41
N VAL A 119 -1.68 0.65 7.41
CA VAL A 119 -2.61 0.78 8.55
C VAL A 119 -3.77 1.70 8.18
N GLY A 120 -3.48 2.82 7.52
CA GLY A 120 -4.47 3.83 7.13
C GLY A 120 -5.52 3.29 6.17
N ASP A 121 -5.11 2.60 5.09
CA ASP A 121 -6.05 1.97 4.14
C ASP A 121 -6.94 0.92 4.82
N GLY A 122 -6.37 0.15 5.76
CA GLY A 122 -7.13 -0.78 6.57
C GLY A 122 -8.23 -0.10 7.38
N ALA A 123 -7.87 0.95 8.11
CA ALA A 123 -8.79 1.73 8.93
C ALA A 123 -9.86 2.46 8.09
N ALA A 124 -9.45 3.11 7.00
CA ALA A 124 -10.35 3.78 6.08
C ALA A 124 -11.41 2.82 5.52
N ALA A 125 -11.00 1.62 5.11
CA ALA A 125 -11.91 0.62 4.58
C ALA A 125 -12.90 0.10 5.62
N VAL A 126 -12.50 -0.10 6.87
CA VAL A 126 -13.37 -0.57 7.95
C VAL A 126 -14.36 0.52 8.35
N VAL A 127 -13.85 1.72 8.67
CA VAL A 127 -14.67 2.85 9.12
C VAL A 127 -15.57 3.34 8.00
N GLY A 128 -15.05 3.50 6.79
CA GLY A 128 -15.80 3.98 5.63
C GLY A 128 -16.97 3.07 5.25
N ARG A 129 -16.80 1.73 5.40
CA ARG A 129 -17.89 0.78 5.15
C ARG A 129 -18.94 0.74 6.26
N ARG A 130 -18.53 0.86 7.52
CA ARG A 130 -19.43 0.73 8.66
C ARG A 130 -20.13 2.04 9.02
N TRP A 131 -19.44 3.17 8.93
CA TRP A 131 -19.91 4.47 9.41
C TRP A 131 -19.84 5.58 8.36
N GLY A 132 -19.35 5.29 7.12
CA GLY A 132 -19.20 6.27 6.05
C GLY A 132 -20.50 6.78 5.49
N ARG A 133 -21.03 7.87 6.04
CA ARG A 133 -22.28 8.55 5.65
C ARG A 133 -22.04 9.64 4.61
N THR A 134 -20.96 10.41 4.78
CA THR A 134 -20.60 11.53 3.92
C THR A 134 -19.63 11.08 2.84
N LYS A 135 -20.03 11.16 1.56
CA LYS A 135 -19.16 10.77 0.45
C LYS A 135 -18.40 11.97 -0.12
N TRP A 136 -17.18 11.74 -0.54
CA TRP A 136 -16.42 12.71 -1.32
C TRP A 136 -17.08 12.92 -2.68
N PRO A 137 -17.11 14.15 -3.23
CA PRO A 137 -17.65 14.42 -4.57
C PRO A 137 -16.95 13.53 -5.62
N GLY A 138 -17.75 12.83 -6.44
CA GLY A 138 -17.27 11.96 -7.51
C GLY A 138 -16.59 10.66 -7.05
N GLY A 139 -16.59 10.35 -5.73
CA GLY A 139 -15.89 9.20 -5.18
C GLY A 139 -16.78 8.18 -4.47
N LEU A 140 -16.28 6.95 -4.35
CA LEU A 140 -16.89 5.90 -3.53
C LEU A 140 -16.45 6.00 -2.06
N LYS A 141 -15.41 6.78 -1.77
CA LYS A 141 -14.80 6.93 -0.44
C LYS A 141 -15.57 7.92 0.42
N SER A 142 -15.45 7.80 1.74
CA SER A 142 -16.17 8.64 2.69
C SER A 142 -15.23 9.51 3.50
N VAL A 143 -15.74 10.68 3.93
CA VAL A 143 -15.03 11.62 4.80
C VAL A 143 -14.61 10.95 6.11
N GLU A 144 -15.50 10.13 6.70
CA GLU A 144 -15.23 9.39 7.93
C GLU A 144 -14.10 8.35 7.74
N GLY A 145 -14.06 7.68 6.57
CA GLY A 145 -12.98 6.78 6.21
C GLY A 145 -11.65 7.52 6.06
N THR A 146 -11.66 8.69 5.40
CA THR A 146 -10.47 9.55 5.25
C THR A 146 -9.96 10.05 6.61
N ALA A 147 -10.87 10.44 7.51
CA ALA A 147 -10.49 10.84 8.87
C ALA A 147 -9.87 9.67 9.66
N ALA A 148 -10.42 8.46 9.53
CA ALA A 148 -9.86 7.25 10.13
C ALA A 148 -8.47 6.92 9.57
N TYR A 149 -8.28 7.08 8.24
CA TYR A 149 -6.96 6.98 7.63
C TYR A 149 -5.98 7.94 8.31
N ALA A 150 -6.30 9.25 8.32
CA ALA A 150 -5.41 10.28 8.85
C ALA A 150 -5.03 10.01 10.32
N ALA A 151 -6.00 9.68 11.16
CA ALA A 151 -5.78 9.39 12.58
C ALA A 151 -4.87 8.16 12.79
N THR A 152 -5.13 7.05 12.10
CA THR A 152 -4.35 5.83 12.24
C THR A 152 -2.99 5.92 11.56
N ALA A 153 -2.89 6.61 10.42
CA ALA A 153 -1.62 6.91 9.76
C ALA A 153 -0.72 7.78 10.66
N PHE A 154 -1.29 8.81 11.29
CA PHE A 154 -0.54 9.60 12.25
C PHE A 154 -0.09 8.78 13.45
N ALA A 155 -0.98 7.96 14.03
CA ALA A 155 -0.64 7.11 15.16
C ALA A 155 0.49 6.12 14.85
N VAL A 156 0.46 5.45 13.70
CA VAL A 156 1.55 4.56 13.29
C VAL A 156 2.83 5.33 12.94
N GLY A 157 2.69 6.53 12.40
CA GLY A 157 3.82 7.43 12.15
C GLY A 157 4.53 7.86 13.43
N LEU A 158 3.81 8.05 14.54
CA LEU A 158 4.40 8.31 15.85
C LEU A 158 5.30 7.17 16.33
N ALA A 159 4.98 5.91 16.01
CA ALA A 159 5.86 4.79 16.32
C ALA A 159 7.18 4.88 15.53
N VAL A 160 7.15 5.38 14.29
CA VAL A 160 8.37 5.64 13.51
C VAL A 160 9.13 6.86 14.06
N VAL A 161 8.44 7.92 14.48
CA VAL A 161 9.08 9.07 15.15
C VAL A 161 9.81 8.64 16.41
N ALA A 162 9.22 7.74 17.20
CA ALA A 162 9.83 7.20 18.42
C ALA A 162 10.97 6.20 18.15
N TRP A 163 11.13 5.75 16.91
CA TRP A 163 12.19 4.78 16.57
C TRP A 163 13.56 5.48 16.58
N PRO A 164 14.55 4.95 17.33
CA PRO A 164 15.89 5.54 17.40
C PRO A 164 16.53 5.65 16.01
N GLY A 165 16.99 6.83 15.65
CA GLY A 165 17.67 7.09 14.38
C GLY A 165 16.74 7.20 13.15
N SER A 166 15.41 7.25 13.33
CA SER A 166 14.47 7.42 12.21
C SER A 166 14.65 8.75 11.47
N GLY A 167 15.11 9.80 12.18
CA GLY A 167 15.21 11.17 11.65
C GLY A 167 13.85 11.83 11.34
N LEU A 168 12.74 11.18 11.66
CA LEU A 168 11.40 11.72 11.46
C LEU A 168 10.95 12.48 12.71
N THR A 169 10.33 13.64 12.52
CA THR A 169 9.77 14.47 13.58
C THR A 169 8.25 14.62 13.44
N LEU A 170 7.60 15.25 14.42
CA LEU A 170 6.13 15.36 14.47
C LEU A 170 5.54 16.12 13.28
N GLY A 171 6.15 17.22 12.85
CA GLY A 171 5.65 18.03 11.73
C GLY A 171 5.58 17.24 10.42
N PRO A 172 6.70 16.70 9.95
CA PRO A 172 6.71 15.81 8.79
C PRO A 172 5.77 14.60 8.94
N CYS A 173 5.71 13.96 10.12
CA CYS A 173 4.79 12.87 10.37
C CYS A 173 3.32 13.29 10.15
N ALA A 174 2.90 14.42 10.67
CA ALA A 174 1.56 14.96 10.47
C ALA A 174 1.28 15.29 9.00
N ALA A 175 2.25 15.94 8.32
CA ALA A 175 2.13 16.25 6.89
C ALA A 175 1.94 14.99 6.04
N GLY A 176 2.73 13.96 6.30
CA GLY A 176 2.60 12.67 5.62
C GLY A 176 1.26 11.98 5.84
N ALA A 177 0.76 11.98 7.07
CA ALA A 177 -0.54 11.39 7.41
C ALA A 177 -1.71 12.10 6.73
N VAL A 178 -1.69 13.44 6.72
CA VAL A 178 -2.72 14.25 6.04
C VAL A 178 -2.63 14.08 4.52
N ALA A 179 -1.44 14.18 3.94
CA ALA A 179 -1.24 14.00 2.52
C ALA A 179 -1.70 12.60 2.06
N GLY A 180 -1.32 11.54 2.81
CA GLY A 180 -1.73 10.18 2.53
C GLY A 180 -3.24 10.00 2.55
N ALA A 181 -3.93 10.58 3.54
CA ALA A 181 -5.37 10.54 3.66
C ALA A 181 -6.08 11.22 2.48
N LEU A 182 -5.60 12.38 2.07
CA LEU A 182 -6.18 13.14 0.94
C LEU A 182 -5.92 12.44 -0.40
N VAL A 183 -4.70 11.92 -0.60
CA VAL A 183 -4.33 11.18 -1.79
C VAL A 183 -5.13 9.87 -1.89
N GLU A 184 -5.32 9.17 -0.76
CA GLU A 184 -6.13 7.94 -0.70
C GLU A 184 -7.59 8.24 -1.09
N ALA A 185 -8.16 9.35 -0.64
CA ALA A 185 -9.52 9.76 -0.96
C ALA A 185 -9.71 10.22 -2.42
N ALA A 186 -8.65 10.73 -3.05
CA ALA A 186 -8.73 11.31 -4.39
C ALA A 186 -8.96 10.25 -5.48
N PRO A 187 -9.83 10.50 -6.49
CA PRO A 187 -10.08 9.59 -7.60
C PRO A 187 -8.99 9.67 -8.68
N ILE A 188 -7.74 9.36 -8.31
CA ILE A 188 -6.60 9.39 -9.23
C ILE A 188 -6.43 8.00 -9.86
N PRO A 189 -6.27 7.86 -11.20
CA PRO A 189 -6.16 6.59 -11.89
C PRO A 189 -4.77 5.96 -11.78
N LEU A 190 -4.20 5.95 -10.58
CA LEU A 190 -2.94 5.29 -10.23
C LEU A 190 -3.17 4.37 -9.04
N ASN A 191 -2.42 3.27 -8.99
CA ASN A 191 -2.53 2.29 -7.91
C ASN A 191 -2.23 2.93 -6.54
N ASP A 192 -3.14 2.76 -5.58
CA ASP A 192 -3.05 3.34 -4.24
C ASP A 192 -1.76 2.94 -3.51
N ASN A 193 -1.31 1.70 -3.72
CA ASN A 193 -0.09 1.20 -3.08
C ASN A 193 1.17 1.98 -3.50
N VAL A 194 1.16 2.64 -4.65
CA VAL A 194 2.29 3.46 -5.13
C VAL A 194 2.05 4.94 -4.82
N ARG A 195 0.90 5.48 -5.25
CA ARG A 195 0.66 6.93 -5.17
C ARG A 195 0.62 7.45 -3.74
N VAL A 196 -0.02 6.68 -2.83
CA VAL A 196 -0.17 7.12 -1.44
C VAL A 196 1.19 7.22 -0.73
N PRO A 197 2.03 6.18 -0.68
CA PRO A 197 3.30 6.29 0.05
C PRO A 197 4.29 7.24 -0.62
N VAL A 198 4.28 7.36 -1.96
CA VAL A 198 5.15 8.32 -2.64
C VAL A 198 4.76 9.76 -2.29
N LEU A 199 3.48 10.12 -2.38
CA LEU A 199 3.04 11.49 -2.10
C LEU A 199 3.09 11.82 -0.60
N SER A 200 2.81 10.85 0.29
CA SER A 200 3.06 11.00 1.73
C SER A 200 4.54 11.25 2.02
N GLY A 201 5.42 10.48 1.37
CA GLY A 201 6.88 10.63 1.53
C GLY A 201 7.38 11.99 1.03
N LEU A 202 6.87 12.46 -0.11
CA LEU A 202 7.19 13.81 -0.63
C LEU A 202 6.71 14.92 0.32
N ALA A 203 5.51 14.78 0.88
CA ALA A 203 5.00 15.76 1.86
C ALA A 203 5.86 15.79 3.14
N MET A 204 6.28 14.62 3.63
CA MET A 204 7.21 14.53 4.77
C MET A 204 8.56 15.15 4.45
N LEU A 205 9.11 14.87 3.26
CA LEU A 205 10.41 15.40 2.83
C LEU A 205 10.36 16.92 2.67
N ALA A 206 9.31 17.46 2.06
CA ALA A 206 9.11 18.90 1.90
C ALA A 206 9.04 19.61 3.25
N MET A 207 8.35 19.01 4.23
CA MET A 207 8.24 19.59 5.58
C MET A 207 9.55 19.54 6.38
N LEU A 208 10.47 18.63 6.06
CA LEU A 208 11.81 18.59 6.65
C LEU A 208 12.74 19.66 6.08
N ALA A 209 12.45 20.18 4.89
CA ALA A 209 13.24 21.20 4.23
C ALA A 209 12.87 22.64 4.67
N LEU A 210 11.80 22.81 5.45
CA LEU A 210 11.34 24.07 6.03
C LEU A 210 11.93 24.28 7.42
#